data_1deff4fef774a4c6603f5277d4cb0932
#
_entry.id   1deff4fef774a4c6603f5277d4cb0932
#
_cell.length_a   1.000
_cell.length_b   1.000
_cell.length_c   1.000
_cell.angle_alpha   90.00
_cell.angle_beta   90.00
_cell.angle_gamma   90.00
#
_symmetry.space_group_name_H-M   'P 1'
#
loop_
_entity.id
_entity.type
_entity.pdbx_description
1 polymer ?
#
loop_
_entity_poly.entity_id
_entity_poly.type
_entity_poly.pdbx_seq_one_letter_code
_entity_poly.pdbx_strand_id
1 'polypeptide(L)'
;SEAYPTCTDFMNYLEKVEETIDEERKGYLQKIKITMKPLTKQYKHIFDGKTSVPDLGDNQIVFFDIAGISQLGSEIFDSQLFIALNHIMGNITRIGKREKGYFDRNEKDWWDIIRCLVVVDECHNILNIEKVYAAKWFVTLMSEARKYFTGIALATQRVQRMFPNADNAQDKDTVEAANKLKEIFGL
;
A
#
# COMPACT_ATOMS: atom_id res chain seq x y z
N SER A 1 -20.71 11.49 16.81
CA SER A 1 -19.65 10.83 16.05
C SER A 1 -20.15 10.61 14.64
N GLU A 2 -19.54 11.26 13.66
CA GLU A 2 -19.83 11.02 12.26
C GLU A 2 -19.60 9.53 11.99
N ALA A 3 -20.67 8.87 11.51
CA ALA A 3 -20.58 7.47 11.12
C ALA A 3 -19.94 7.41 9.72
N TYR A 4 -18.72 6.97 9.64
CA TYR A 4 -18.08 6.69 8.35
C TYR A 4 -18.77 5.49 7.68
N PRO A 5 -19.07 5.56 6.36
CA PRO A 5 -19.69 4.45 5.65
C PRO A 5 -18.77 3.22 5.64
N THR A 6 -19.38 2.06 5.80
CA THR A 6 -18.71 0.75 5.74
C THR A 6 -18.91 0.10 4.38
N CYS A 7 -18.25 -1.04 4.14
CA CYS A 7 -18.50 -1.84 2.95
C CYS A 7 -19.96 -2.35 2.89
N THR A 8 -20.55 -2.67 4.04
CA THR A 8 -21.98 -3.04 4.13
C THR A 8 -22.89 -1.87 3.74
N ASP A 9 -22.59 -0.65 4.18
CA ASP A 9 -23.37 0.54 3.79
C ASP A 9 -23.31 0.78 2.29
N PHE A 10 -22.15 0.58 1.69
CA PHE A 10 -21.96 0.68 0.25
C PHE A 10 -22.78 -0.40 -0.49
N MET A 11 -22.77 -1.65 -0.02
CA MET A 11 -23.59 -2.72 -0.61
C MET A 11 -25.08 -2.40 -0.54
N ASN A 12 -25.56 -1.91 0.60
CA ASN A 12 -26.97 -1.50 0.78
C ASN A 12 -27.33 -0.34 -0.16
N TYR A 13 -26.39 0.57 -0.40
CA TYR A 13 -26.58 1.63 -1.39
C TYR A 13 -26.68 1.09 -2.82
N LEU A 14 -25.81 0.13 -3.20
CA LEU A 14 -25.88 -0.50 -4.52
C LEU A 14 -27.21 -1.25 -4.77
N GLU A 15 -27.79 -1.85 -3.74
CA GLU A 15 -29.11 -2.50 -3.82
C GLU A 15 -30.22 -1.49 -4.15
N LYS A 16 -30.18 -0.31 -3.54
CA LYS A 16 -31.11 0.78 -3.86
C LYS A 16 -30.91 1.34 -5.27
N VAL A 17 -29.67 1.49 -5.70
CA VAL A 17 -29.35 1.98 -7.05
C VAL A 17 -29.83 1.00 -8.11
N GLU A 18 -29.77 -0.32 -7.85
CA GLU A 18 -30.22 -1.35 -8.79
C GLU A 18 -31.70 -1.20 -9.20
N GLU A 19 -32.55 -0.67 -8.31
CA GLU A 19 -33.96 -0.44 -8.58
C GLU A 19 -34.18 0.72 -9.56
N THR A 20 -33.26 1.63 -9.69
CA THR A 20 -33.39 2.89 -10.45
C THR A 20 -32.53 2.96 -11.71
N ILE A 21 -31.60 2.02 -11.88
CA ILE A 21 -30.63 2.01 -12.96
C ILE A 21 -31.20 1.29 -14.21
N ASP A 22 -30.75 1.71 -15.38
CA ASP A 22 -31.11 1.07 -16.65
C ASP A 22 -30.48 -0.33 -16.81
N GLU A 23 -31.09 -1.15 -17.67
CA GLU A 23 -30.66 -2.56 -17.87
C GLU A 23 -29.24 -2.68 -18.36
N GLU A 24 -28.74 -1.74 -19.17
CA GLU A 24 -27.38 -1.77 -19.70
C GLU A 24 -26.35 -1.67 -18.57
N ARG A 25 -26.63 -0.88 -17.55
CA ARG A 25 -25.71 -0.67 -16.41
C ARG A 25 -25.84 -1.73 -15.32
N LYS A 26 -26.96 -2.46 -15.27
CA LYS A 26 -27.16 -3.55 -14.29
C LYS A 26 -26.04 -4.59 -14.35
N GLY A 27 -25.54 -4.91 -15.55
CA GLY A 27 -24.43 -5.85 -15.72
C GLY A 27 -23.13 -5.41 -15.01
N TYR A 28 -22.82 -4.12 -15.03
CA TYR A 28 -21.67 -3.57 -14.31
C TYR A 28 -21.90 -3.57 -12.79
N LEU A 29 -23.10 -3.20 -12.38
CA LEU A 29 -23.48 -3.21 -10.96
C LEU A 29 -23.38 -4.61 -10.36
N GLN A 30 -23.83 -5.65 -11.06
CA GLN A 30 -23.70 -7.03 -10.63
C GLN A 30 -22.25 -7.46 -10.46
N LYS A 31 -21.33 -7.07 -11.37
CA LYS A 31 -19.90 -7.34 -11.22
C LYS A 31 -19.34 -6.72 -9.95
N ILE A 32 -19.68 -5.46 -9.67
CA ILE A 32 -19.27 -4.77 -8.45
C ILE A 32 -19.81 -5.53 -7.21
N LYS A 33 -21.08 -5.88 -7.20
CA LYS A 33 -21.70 -6.62 -6.08
C LYS A 33 -21.03 -7.98 -5.84
N ILE A 34 -20.70 -8.72 -6.90
CA ILE A 34 -19.98 -10.00 -6.79
C ILE A 34 -18.61 -9.79 -6.15
N THR A 35 -17.85 -8.78 -6.59
CA THR A 35 -16.52 -8.47 -6.05
C THR A 35 -16.58 -8.01 -4.58
N MET A 36 -17.59 -7.22 -4.21
CA MET A 36 -17.72 -6.69 -2.84
C MET A 36 -18.29 -7.70 -1.85
N LYS A 37 -19.05 -8.69 -2.31
CA LYS A 37 -19.74 -9.67 -1.45
C LYS A 37 -18.82 -10.42 -0.48
N PRO A 38 -17.61 -10.88 -0.86
CA PRO A 38 -16.67 -11.49 0.08
C PRO A 38 -16.27 -10.54 1.20
N LEU A 39 -16.05 -9.25 0.89
CA LEU A 39 -15.62 -8.24 1.86
C LEU A 39 -16.67 -7.98 2.95
N THR A 40 -17.94 -8.05 2.61
CA THR A 40 -19.06 -7.80 3.54
C THR A 40 -19.57 -9.06 4.25
N LYS A 41 -19.20 -10.25 3.79
CA LYS A 41 -19.63 -11.52 4.36
C LYS A 41 -18.47 -12.33 4.95
N GLN A 42 -17.64 -12.90 4.10
CA GLN A 42 -16.58 -13.81 4.49
C GLN A 42 -15.47 -13.11 5.29
N TYR A 43 -15.07 -11.92 4.85
CA TYR A 43 -13.98 -11.13 5.42
C TYR A 43 -14.47 -9.86 6.13
N LYS A 44 -15.73 -9.89 6.58
CA LYS A 44 -16.38 -8.76 7.24
C LYS A 44 -15.56 -8.19 8.38
N HIS A 45 -14.98 -9.06 9.20
CA HIS A 45 -14.17 -8.66 10.36
C HIS A 45 -12.86 -7.94 10.00
N ILE A 46 -12.43 -8.02 8.72
CA ILE A 46 -11.21 -7.36 8.23
C ILE A 46 -11.54 -6.06 7.49
N PHE A 47 -12.59 -6.09 6.63
CA PHE A 47 -12.87 -5.00 5.69
C PHE A 47 -14.11 -4.16 6.02
N ASP A 48 -15.03 -4.68 6.82
CA ASP A 48 -16.31 -4.01 7.08
C ASP A 48 -16.35 -3.38 8.47
N GLY A 49 -15.55 -2.35 8.66
CA GLY A 49 -15.45 -1.63 9.91
C GLY A 49 -14.68 -0.33 9.79
N LYS A 50 -14.57 0.35 10.91
CA LYS A 50 -13.69 1.52 11.01
C LYS A 50 -12.23 1.07 11.02
N THR A 51 -11.37 1.83 10.36
CA THR A 51 -9.93 1.62 10.45
C THR A 51 -9.49 1.62 11.90
N SER A 52 -8.91 0.50 12.34
CA SER A 52 -8.33 0.34 13.68
C SER A 52 -6.85 0.70 13.73
N VAL A 53 -6.24 0.95 12.58
CA VAL A 53 -4.83 1.36 12.52
C VAL A 53 -4.71 2.78 13.05
N PRO A 54 -3.95 3.00 14.15
CA PRO A 54 -3.77 4.34 14.70
C PRO A 54 -2.99 5.24 13.75
N ASP A 55 -3.09 6.56 13.96
CA ASP A 55 -2.17 7.49 13.30
C ASP A 55 -0.73 7.15 13.70
N LEU A 56 0.11 6.91 12.72
CA LEU A 56 1.51 6.52 12.95
C LEU A 56 2.38 7.72 13.37
N GLY A 57 1.86 8.94 13.21
CA GLY A 57 2.65 10.16 13.28
C GLY A 57 3.31 10.47 14.62
N ASP A 58 2.78 9.94 15.71
CA ASP A 58 3.29 10.19 17.05
C ASP A 58 4.14 9.02 17.59
N ASN A 59 4.24 7.93 16.83
CA ASN A 59 5.02 6.78 17.23
C ASN A 59 6.43 6.86 16.65
N GLN A 60 7.44 6.66 17.50
CA GLN A 60 8.84 6.60 17.07
C GLN A 60 9.17 5.31 16.30
N ILE A 61 8.54 4.21 16.69
CA ILE A 61 8.72 2.89 16.08
C ILE A 61 7.35 2.27 15.87
N VAL A 62 7.12 1.78 14.66
CA VAL A 62 5.90 1.06 14.27
C VAL A 62 6.28 -0.26 13.60
N PHE A 63 5.68 -1.34 14.04
CA PHE A 63 5.84 -2.66 13.43
C PHE A 63 4.55 -3.07 12.73
N PHE A 64 4.68 -3.50 11.49
CA PHE A 64 3.62 -4.14 10.74
C PHE A 64 3.92 -5.65 10.67
N ASP A 65 3.29 -6.43 11.53
CA ASP A 65 3.36 -7.89 11.45
C ASP A 65 2.37 -8.39 10.38
N ILE A 66 2.91 -8.86 9.27
CA ILE A 66 2.14 -9.39 8.15
C ILE A 66 2.08 -10.92 8.13
N ALA A 67 2.76 -11.61 9.04
CA ALA A 67 2.86 -13.06 9.05
C ALA A 67 1.49 -13.74 9.24
N GLY A 68 0.68 -13.21 10.17
CA GLY A 68 -0.66 -13.73 10.42
C GLY A 68 -1.62 -13.55 9.23
N ILE A 69 -1.46 -12.48 8.46
CA ILE A 69 -2.31 -12.18 7.30
C ILE A 69 -1.94 -13.08 6.11
N SER A 70 -0.69 -13.48 5.98
CA SER A 70 -0.23 -14.33 4.87
C SER A 70 -0.94 -15.69 4.82
N GLN A 71 -1.50 -16.14 5.94
CA GLN A 71 -2.25 -17.40 6.05
C GLN A 71 -3.69 -17.29 5.52
N LEU A 72 -4.22 -16.10 5.31
CA LEU A 72 -5.60 -15.87 4.89
C LEU A 72 -5.83 -15.95 3.36
N GLY A 73 -4.79 -16.22 2.61
CA GLY A 73 -4.80 -16.26 1.14
C GLY A 73 -4.20 -15.01 0.50
N SER A 74 -3.73 -15.17 -0.73
CA SER A 74 -2.98 -14.12 -1.45
C SER A 74 -3.78 -12.83 -1.64
N GLU A 75 -5.06 -12.94 -2.00
CA GLU A 75 -5.92 -11.78 -2.28
C GLU A 75 -6.11 -10.90 -1.03
N ILE A 76 -6.30 -11.53 0.14
CA ILE A 76 -6.46 -10.81 1.40
C ILE A 76 -5.12 -10.18 1.81
N PHE A 77 -4.05 -10.96 1.70
CA PHE A 77 -2.69 -10.48 1.97
C PHE A 77 -2.37 -9.25 1.12
N ASP A 78 -2.60 -9.32 -0.19
CA ASP A 78 -2.28 -8.24 -1.12
C ASP A 78 -3.12 -6.99 -0.86
N SER A 79 -4.40 -7.16 -0.54
CA SER A 79 -5.27 -6.04 -0.17
C SER A 79 -4.80 -5.34 1.11
N GLN A 80 -4.48 -6.09 2.14
CA GLN A 80 -4.00 -5.54 3.41
C GLN A 80 -2.61 -4.91 3.27
N LEU A 81 -1.73 -5.56 2.52
CA LEU A 81 -0.40 -5.02 2.21
C LEU A 81 -0.51 -3.68 1.46
N PHE A 82 -1.38 -3.61 0.44
CA PHE A 82 -1.63 -2.37 -0.30
C PHE A 82 -2.10 -1.23 0.62
N ILE A 83 -3.03 -1.52 1.54
CA ILE A 83 -3.52 -0.54 2.52
C ILE A 83 -2.38 -0.09 3.44
N ALA A 84 -1.60 -1.04 3.99
CA ALA A 84 -0.47 -0.73 4.87
C ALA A 84 0.58 0.13 4.17
N LEU A 85 0.98 -0.23 2.95
CA LEU A 85 1.96 0.53 2.16
C LEU A 85 1.49 1.97 1.90
N ASN A 86 0.22 2.16 1.55
CA ASN A 86 -0.33 3.50 1.33
C ASN A 86 -0.40 4.31 2.64
N HIS A 87 -0.71 3.66 3.76
CA HIS A 87 -0.72 4.31 5.06
C HIS A 87 0.68 4.77 5.48
N ILE A 88 1.69 3.93 5.28
CA ILE A 88 3.11 4.27 5.49
C ILE A 88 3.52 5.46 4.61
N MET A 89 3.22 5.42 3.32
CA MET A 89 3.54 6.49 2.38
C MET A 89 2.88 7.82 2.78
N GLY A 90 1.62 7.78 3.18
CA GLY A 90 0.89 8.95 3.67
C GLY A 90 1.57 9.60 4.86
N ASN A 91 2.02 8.80 5.84
CA ASN A 91 2.76 9.29 7.00
C ASN A 91 4.12 9.85 6.65
N ILE A 92 4.92 9.15 5.84
CA ILE A 92 6.23 9.62 5.37
C ILE A 92 6.08 10.98 4.68
N THR A 93 5.11 11.08 3.76
CA THR A 93 4.85 12.32 3.02
C THR A 93 4.43 13.46 3.95
N ARG A 94 3.57 13.19 4.92
CA ARG A 94 3.09 14.18 5.89
C ARG A 94 4.24 14.70 6.78
N ILE A 95 5.01 13.77 7.36
CA ILE A 95 6.17 14.11 8.20
C ILE A 95 7.21 14.84 7.35
N GLY A 96 7.58 14.30 6.20
CA GLY A 96 8.60 14.88 5.34
C GLY A 96 8.27 16.28 4.83
N LYS A 97 7.01 16.53 4.45
CA LYS A 97 6.57 17.89 4.06
C LYS A 97 6.64 18.87 5.23
N ARG A 98 6.26 18.44 6.43
CA ARG A 98 6.35 19.27 7.63
C ARG A 98 7.80 19.62 7.95
N GLU A 99 8.66 18.62 8.03
CA GLU A 99 10.08 18.80 8.35
C GLU A 99 10.80 19.61 7.28
N LYS A 100 10.48 19.39 6.00
CA LYS A 100 11.00 20.21 4.90
C LYS A 100 10.59 21.67 5.06
N GLY A 101 9.36 21.94 5.45
CA GLY A 101 8.90 23.30 5.72
C GLY A 101 9.70 23.99 6.83
N TYR A 102 10.02 23.28 7.91
CA TYR A 102 10.88 23.82 9.00
C TYR A 102 12.29 24.07 8.51
N PHE A 103 12.87 23.16 7.72
CA PHE A 103 14.21 23.29 7.17
C PHE A 103 14.31 24.47 6.19
N ASP A 104 13.38 24.59 5.26
CA ASP A 104 13.36 25.64 4.24
C ASP A 104 13.19 27.05 4.85
N ARG A 105 12.57 27.16 6.04
CA ARG A 105 12.43 28.43 6.80
C ARG A 105 13.54 28.66 7.81
N ASN A 106 14.56 27.81 7.87
CA ASN A 106 15.64 27.84 8.86
C ASN A 106 15.13 27.77 10.32
N GLU A 107 14.02 27.10 10.58
CA GLU A 107 13.44 26.88 11.90
C GLU A 107 14.05 25.66 12.61
N LYS A 108 14.69 24.76 11.86
CA LYS A 108 15.42 23.59 12.33
C LYS A 108 16.73 23.41 11.58
N ASP A 109 17.76 23.05 12.31
CA ASP A 109 19.02 22.60 11.71
C ASP A 109 18.89 21.19 11.16
N TRP A 110 19.82 20.81 10.26
CA TRP A 110 19.86 19.48 9.67
C TRP A 110 19.77 18.34 10.69
N TRP A 111 20.39 18.51 11.86
CA TRP A 111 20.43 17.48 12.90
C TRP A 111 19.11 17.33 13.65
N ASP A 112 18.27 18.35 13.66
CA ASP A 112 16.97 18.40 14.37
C ASP A 112 15.82 17.92 13.49
N ILE A 113 16.07 17.67 12.21
CA ILE A 113 15.07 17.16 11.27
C ILE A 113 14.68 15.74 11.64
N ILE A 114 13.38 15.50 11.78
CA ILE A 114 12.83 14.15 11.97
C ILE A 114 12.96 13.39 10.65
N ARG A 115 13.62 12.24 10.71
CA ARG A 115 13.84 11.35 9.58
C ARG A 115 13.03 10.08 9.77
N CYS A 116 12.53 9.54 8.67
CA CYS A 116 11.88 8.24 8.65
C CYS A 116 12.86 7.18 8.14
N LEU A 117 12.77 5.97 8.68
CA LEU A 117 13.45 4.79 8.15
C LEU A 117 12.42 3.68 7.96
N VAL A 118 12.28 3.21 6.74
CA VAL A 118 11.46 2.03 6.42
C VAL A 118 12.39 0.83 6.35
N VAL A 119 12.17 -0.13 7.21
CA VAL A 119 12.91 -1.40 7.23
C VAL A 119 11.96 -2.51 6.82
N VAL A 120 12.34 -3.27 5.80
CA VAL A 120 11.54 -4.41 5.32
C VAL A 120 12.41 -5.65 5.37
N ASP A 121 12.09 -6.54 6.30
CA ASP A 121 12.70 -7.85 6.39
C ASP A 121 12.01 -8.83 5.44
N GLU A 122 12.76 -9.79 4.93
CA GLU A 122 12.31 -10.77 3.92
C GLU A 122 11.54 -10.10 2.75
N CYS A 123 12.07 -8.97 2.28
CA CYS A 123 11.41 -8.09 1.32
C CYS A 123 11.01 -8.79 0.01
N HIS A 124 11.58 -9.94 -0.33
CA HIS A 124 11.18 -10.76 -1.48
C HIS A 124 9.73 -11.29 -1.38
N ASN A 125 9.13 -11.32 -0.19
CA ASN A 125 7.72 -11.67 -0.01
C ASN A 125 6.78 -10.54 -0.42
N ILE A 126 7.28 -9.31 -0.44
CA ILE A 126 6.55 -8.11 -0.81
C ILE A 126 6.95 -7.64 -2.21
N LEU A 127 8.26 -7.59 -2.47
CA LEU A 127 8.83 -7.21 -3.75
C LEU A 127 9.08 -8.47 -4.60
N ASN A 128 8.10 -8.84 -5.38
CA ASN A 128 8.22 -9.93 -6.34
C ASN A 128 7.40 -9.62 -7.60
N ILE A 129 7.58 -10.43 -8.64
CA ILE A 129 6.94 -10.23 -9.95
C ILE A 129 5.41 -10.25 -9.91
N GLU A 130 4.82 -10.97 -8.95
CA GLU A 130 3.38 -11.12 -8.81
C GLU A 130 2.73 -9.89 -8.18
N LYS A 131 3.53 -9.04 -7.51
CA LYS A 131 3.08 -7.88 -6.74
C LYS A 131 3.53 -6.55 -7.38
N VAL A 132 3.11 -6.33 -8.61
CA VAL A 132 3.47 -5.11 -9.38
C VAL A 132 3.15 -3.82 -8.61
N TYR A 133 2.04 -3.79 -7.88
CA TYR A 133 1.64 -2.64 -7.08
C TYR A 133 2.67 -2.32 -5.98
N ALA A 134 3.24 -3.34 -5.34
CA ALA A 134 4.28 -3.16 -4.32
C ALA A 134 5.58 -2.65 -4.95
N ALA A 135 5.98 -3.21 -6.10
CA ALA A 135 7.15 -2.73 -6.83
C ALA A 135 6.99 -1.25 -7.24
N LYS A 136 5.84 -0.86 -7.79
CA LYS A 136 5.54 0.55 -8.12
C LYS A 136 5.56 1.45 -6.88
N TRP A 137 5.04 0.99 -5.77
CA TRP A 137 5.07 1.72 -4.49
C TRP A 137 6.51 1.96 -4.03
N PHE A 138 7.36 0.92 -4.05
CA PHE A 138 8.76 1.07 -3.66
C PHE A 138 9.55 1.97 -4.61
N VAL A 139 9.33 1.88 -5.92
CA VAL A 139 9.92 2.81 -6.89
C VAL A 139 9.56 4.25 -6.56
N THR A 140 8.29 4.52 -6.27
CA THR A 140 7.82 5.85 -5.89
C THR A 140 8.47 6.31 -4.59
N LEU A 141 8.46 5.45 -3.56
CA LEU A 141 9.07 5.78 -2.27
C LEU A 141 10.57 6.08 -2.43
N MET A 142 11.33 5.25 -3.14
CA MET A 142 12.75 5.44 -3.34
C MET A 142 13.07 6.71 -4.12
N SER A 143 12.28 7.03 -5.13
CA SER A 143 12.42 8.26 -5.92
C SER A 143 12.17 9.51 -5.08
N GLU A 144 11.27 9.43 -4.11
CA GLU A 144 10.85 10.55 -3.28
C GLU A 144 11.54 10.57 -1.89
N ALA A 145 12.16 9.47 -1.48
CA ALA A 145 12.71 9.29 -0.13
C ALA A 145 13.64 10.43 0.29
N ARG A 146 14.54 10.82 -0.61
CA ARG A 146 15.47 11.93 -0.35
C ARG A 146 14.75 13.24 -0.05
N LYS A 147 13.66 13.52 -0.75
CA LYS A 147 12.84 14.73 -0.60
C LYS A 147 12.11 14.78 0.75
N TYR A 148 11.81 13.60 1.31
CA TYR A 148 11.07 13.45 2.57
C TYR A 148 11.95 12.99 3.72
N PHE A 149 13.26 13.14 3.62
CA PHE A 149 14.23 12.74 4.66
C PHE A 149 14.04 11.28 5.09
N THR A 150 13.76 10.39 4.14
CA THR A 150 13.45 8.99 4.40
C THR A 150 14.55 8.09 3.90
N GLY A 151 14.98 7.16 4.74
CA GLY A 151 15.84 6.04 4.39
C GLY A 151 15.01 4.77 4.18
N ILE A 152 15.56 3.84 3.39
CA ILE A 152 14.94 2.54 3.14
C ILE A 152 16.01 1.48 3.30
N ALA A 153 15.74 0.46 4.10
CA ALA A 153 16.56 -0.72 4.29
C ALA A 153 15.76 -1.97 3.95
N LEU A 154 16.25 -2.72 2.98
CA LEU A 154 15.61 -3.97 2.54
C LEU A 154 16.55 -5.13 2.87
N ALA A 155 16.05 -6.14 3.57
CA ALA A 155 16.75 -7.37 3.86
C ALA A 155 16.09 -8.54 3.13
N THR A 156 16.89 -9.41 2.53
CA THR A 156 16.40 -10.63 1.88
C THR A 156 17.53 -11.66 1.74
N GLN A 157 17.16 -12.93 1.85
CA GLN A 157 18.04 -14.05 1.52
C GLN A 157 17.93 -14.45 0.03
N ARG A 158 17.00 -13.85 -0.73
CA ARG A 158 16.63 -14.28 -2.09
C ARG A 158 16.52 -13.11 -3.06
N VAL A 159 17.62 -12.41 -3.29
CA VAL A 159 17.69 -11.24 -4.18
C VAL A 159 17.12 -11.55 -5.58
N GLN A 160 17.38 -12.74 -6.12
CA GLN A 160 16.89 -13.17 -7.43
C GLN A 160 15.36 -13.19 -7.56
N ARG A 161 14.62 -13.35 -6.45
CA ARG A 161 13.15 -13.29 -6.46
C ARG A 161 12.60 -11.87 -6.58
N MET A 162 13.37 -10.88 -6.18
CA MET A 162 12.98 -9.48 -6.29
C MET A 162 13.06 -8.97 -7.74
N PHE A 163 13.99 -9.53 -8.51
CA PHE A 163 14.29 -9.09 -9.87
C PHE A 163 14.09 -10.25 -10.83
N PRO A 164 12.86 -10.50 -11.28
CA PRO A 164 12.59 -11.55 -12.24
C PRO A 164 13.36 -11.27 -13.55
N ASN A 165 13.81 -12.32 -14.20
CA ASN A 165 14.33 -12.20 -15.55
C ASN A 165 13.21 -11.66 -16.45
N ALA A 166 13.52 -10.61 -17.20
CA ALA A 166 12.58 -9.94 -18.10
C ALA A 166 11.93 -10.90 -19.12
N ASP A 167 12.59 -12.01 -19.41
CA ASP A 167 12.14 -13.04 -20.37
C ASP A 167 10.88 -13.80 -19.91
N ASN A 168 10.55 -13.76 -18.61
CA ASN A 168 9.41 -14.49 -18.03
C ASN A 168 8.22 -13.58 -17.67
N ALA A 169 8.33 -12.28 -17.85
CA ALA A 169 7.26 -11.35 -17.50
C ALA A 169 6.29 -11.19 -18.66
N GLN A 170 5.05 -11.60 -18.46
CA GLN A 170 3.96 -11.50 -19.46
C GLN A 170 3.40 -10.09 -19.59
N ASP A 171 3.70 -9.18 -18.65
CA ASP A 171 3.13 -7.83 -18.58
C ASP A 171 4.22 -6.75 -18.63
N LYS A 172 4.03 -5.74 -19.50
CA LYS A 172 4.95 -4.60 -19.66
C LYS A 172 5.16 -3.81 -18.39
N ASP A 173 4.12 -3.65 -17.58
CA ASP A 173 4.15 -2.89 -16.33
C ASP A 173 5.09 -3.56 -15.31
N THR A 174 5.07 -4.88 -15.25
CA THR A 174 5.95 -5.69 -14.41
C THR A 174 7.41 -5.53 -14.81
N VAL A 175 7.70 -5.60 -16.11
CA VAL A 175 9.05 -5.42 -16.65
C VAL A 175 9.57 -4.01 -16.34
N GLU A 176 8.75 -2.99 -16.56
CA GLU A 176 9.14 -1.60 -16.31
C GLU A 176 9.42 -1.35 -14.81
N ALA A 177 8.56 -1.86 -13.93
CA ALA A 177 8.77 -1.74 -12.49
C ALA A 177 10.04 -2.46 -12.02
N ALA A 178 10.29 -3.67 -12.52
CA ALA A 178 11.50 -4.43 -12.21
C ALA A 178 12.78 -3.73 -12.72
N ASN A 179 12.75 -3.18 -13.93
CA ASN A 179 13.89 -2.44 -14.48
C ASN A 179 14.16 -1.15 -13.68
N LYS A 180 13.14 -0.41 -13.30
CA LYS A 180 13.30 0.77 -12.44
C LYS A 180 13.87 0.42 -11.06
N LEU A 181 13.43 -0.70 -10.46
CA LEU A 181 14.01 -1.17 -9.22
C LEU A 181 15.50 -1.52 -9.39
N LYS A 182 15.87 -2.25 -10.46
CA LYS A 182 17.27 -2.56 -10.76
C LYS A 182 18.11 -1.28 -10.87
N GLU A 183 17.61 -0.29 -11.63
CA GLU A 183 18.29 0.99 -11.81
C GLU A 183 18.52 1.71 -10.46
N ILE A 184 17.49 1.75 -9.61
CA ILE A 184 17.58 2.39 -8.29
C ILE A 184 18.56 1.68 -7.37
N PHE A 185 18.65 0.35 -7.43
CA PHE A 185 19.61 -0.45 -6.65
C PHE A 185 21.00 -0.52 -7.28
N GLY A 186 21.19 0.00 -8.49
CA GLY A 186 22.47 -0.06 -9.21
C GLY A 186 22.86 -1.48 -9.65
N LEU A 187 21.87 -2.32 -10.01
CA LEU A 187 22.03 -3.71 -10.43
C LEU A 187 21.89 -3.86 -11.95
#